data_29ab6cc0cbbb4663e9af1979d0726434
#
_entry.id   29ab6cc0cbbb4663e9af1979d0726434
#
_cell.length_a   1.000
_cell.length_b   1.000
_cell.length_c   1.000
_cell.angle_alpha   90.00
_cell.angle_beta   90.00
_cell.angle_gamma   90.00
#
_symmetry.space_group_name_H-M   'P 1'
#
loop_
_entity.id
_entity.type
_entity.pdbx_description
1 polymer ?
#
loop_
_entity_poly.entity_id
_entity_poly.type
_entity_poly.pdbx_seq_one_letter_code
_entity_poly.pdbx_strand_id
1 'polypeptide(L)' 'MVFDEQIKDSAIRLGEVLHDKPWFSSVGLSEEYGRPVFIIYLRSAPGPERDSIPKQWDGFSVRIERIGKLRPA' A
#
# COMPACT_ATOMS: atom_id res chain seq x y z
N MET A 1 -2.17 13.07 -12.20
CA MET A 1 -3.31 12.16 -12.39
C MET A 1 -4.35 12.38 -11.32
N VAL A 2 -5.62 12.39 -11.72
CA VAL A 2 -6.72 12.49 -10.75
C VAL A 2 -7.30 11.11 -10.55
N PHE A 3 -7.31 10.64 -9.31
CA PHE A 3 -7.89 9.34 -9.00
C PHE A 3 -9.38 9.51 -8.74
N ASP A 4 -10.18 8.60 -9.29
CA ASP A 4 -11.62 8.66 -9.04
C ASP A 4 -11.96 8.09 -7.66
N GLU A 5 -13.22 8.22 -7.29
CA GLU A 5 -13.63 7.83 -5.95
C GLU A 5 -13.60 6.32 -5.76
N GLN A 6 -13.83 5.56 -6.81
CA GLN A 6 -13.75 4.10 -6.70
C GLN A 6 -12.35 3.65 -6.34
N ILE A 7 -11.36 4.29 -6.91
CA ILE A 7 -9.97 3.94 -6.60
C ILE A 7 -9.64 4.34 -5.17
N LYS A 8 -10.12 5.50 -4.74
CA LYS A 8 -9.89 5.94 -3.37
C LYS A 8 -10.58 5.01 -2.37
N ASP A 9 -11.79 4.59 -2.67
CA ASP A 9 -12.49 3.64 -1.82
C ASP A 9 -11.79 2.30 -1.76
N SER A 10 -11.26 1.85 -2.88
CA SER A 10 -10.47 0.63 -2.92
C SER A 10 -9.24 0.73 -2.01
N ALA A 11 -8.57 1.88 -2.03
CA ALA A 11 -7.42 2.09 -1.17
C ALA A 11 -7.81 2.04 0.30
N ILE A 12 -8.95 2.63 0.64
CA ILE A 12 -9.45 2.61 2.01
C ILE A 12 -9.73 1.19 2.45
N ARG A 13 -10.38 0.41 1.60
CA ARG A 13 -10.68 -0.98 1.95
C ARG A 13 -9.41 -1.80 2.13
N LEU A 14 -8.42 -1.56 1.28
CA LEU A 14 -7.15 -2.25 1.44
C LEU A 14 -6.51 -1.90 2.79
N GLY A 15 -6.56 -0.64 3.15
CA GLY A 15 -6.06 -0.21 4.45
C GLY A 15 -6.81 -0.86 5.60
N GLU A 16 -8.12 -1.02 5.45
CA GLU A 16 -8.92 -1.66 6.50
C GLU A 16 -8.58 -3.13 6.67
N VAL A 17 -8.28 -3.81 5.56
CA VAL A 17 -7.89 -5.20 5.63
C VAL A 17 -6.57 -5.37 6.38
N LEU A 18 -5.68 -4.39 6.27
CA LEU A 18 -4.33 -4.50 6.79
C LEU A 18 -4.12 -3.74 8.11
N HIS A 19 -5.12 -3.00 8.57
CA HIS A 19 -4.88 -2.05 9.66
C HIS A 19 -4.49 -2.70 10.98
N ASP A 20 -4.84 -3.96 11.18
CA ASP A 20 -4.51 -4.67 12.40
C ASP A 20 -3.13 -5.34 12.35
N LYS A 21 -2.43 -5.20 11.24
CA LYS A 21 -1.11 -5.79 11.12
C LYS A 21 -0.06 -4.87 11.73
N PRO A 22 0.82 -5.40 12.59
CA PRO A 22 1.78 -4.53 13.29
C PRO A 22 2.79 -3.88 12.36
N TRP A 23 3.01 -4.45 11.19
CA TRP A 23 3.98 -3.91 10.23
C TRP A 23 3.36 -2.88 9.28
N PHE A 24 2.05 -2.75 9.28
CA PHE A 24 1.35 -1.87 8.34
C PHE A 24 1.37 -0.43 8.82
N SER A 25 1.56 0.50 7.91
CA SER A 25 1.46 1.92 8.20
C SER A 25 0.28 2.55 7.46
N SER A 26 0.34 2.56 6.13
CA SER A 26 -0.72 3.22 5.36
C SER A 26 -0.72 2.70 3.94
N VAL A 27 -1.74 3.10 3.19
CA VAL A 27 -1.85 2.82 1.76
C VAL A 27 -1.80 4.15 1.03
N GLY A 28 -0.96 4.21 0.02
CA GLY A 28 -0.89 5.37 -0.86
C GLY A 28 -1.36 5.04 -2.25
N LEU A 29 -1.58 6.07 -3.03
CA LEU A 29 -1.93 5.96 -4.43
C LEU A 29 -0.83 6.59 -5.26
N SER A 30 -0.50 5.94 -6.35
CA SER A 30 0.50 6.45 -7.27
C SER A 30 0.09 6.07 -8.68
N GLU A 31 0.92 6.44 -9.62
CA GLU A 31 0.68 6.14 -11.02
C GLU A 31 1.95 5.59 -11.63
N GLU A 32 1.81 4.50 -12.38
CA GLU A 32 2.90 3.93 -13.17
C GLU A 32 2.39 3.59 -14.54
N TYR A 33 3.08 4.04 -15.56
CA TYR A 33 2.72 3.74 -16.95
C TYR A 33 1.27 4.11 -17.24
N GLY A 34 0.80 5.21 -16.65
CA GLY A 34 -0.55 5.68 -16.89
C GLY A 34 -1.63 4.95 -16.12
N ARG A 35 -1.26 4.06 -15.19
CA ARG A 35 -2.23 3.28 -14.44
C ARG A 35 -2.08 3.52 -12.95
N PRO A 36 -3.20 3.50 -12.21
CA PRO A 36 -3.11 3.62 -10.75
C PRO A 36 -2.39 2.41 -10.15
N VAL A 37 -1.62 2.68 -9.11
CA VAL A 37 -0.92 1.66 -8.35
C VAL A 37 -1.15 1.95 -6.88
N PHE A 38 -1.48 0.92 -6.10
CA PHE A 38 -1.57 1.06 -4.66
C PHE A 38 -0.20 0.80 -4.06
N ILE A 39 0.15 1.60 -3.07
CA ILE A 39 1.42 1.43 -2.38
C ILE A 39 1.11 1.14 -0.92
N ILE A 40 1.56 -0.02 -0.45
CA ILE A 40 1.42 -0.37 0.95
C ILE A 40 2.71 0.06 1.65
N TYR A 41 2.58 0.99 2.57
CA TYR A 41 3.72 1.47 3.33
C TYR A 41 3.86 0.66 4.61
N LEU A 42 5.05 0.16 4.85
CA LEU A 42 5.35 -0.66 6.01
C LEU A 42 6.17 0.13 7.00
N ARG A 43 5.86 -0.02 8.28
CA ARG A 43 6.66 0.58 9.34
C ARG A 43 7.73 -0.37 9.84
N SER A 44 7.60 -1.65 9.54
CA SER A 44 8.58 -2.65 9.93
C SER A 44 8.51 -3.81 8.95
N ALA A 45 9.44 -4.72 9.05
CA ALA A 45 9.46 -5.88 8.18
C ALA A 45 8.29 -6.79 8.51
N PRO A 46 7.55 -7.27 7.51
CA PRO A 46 6.40 -8.15 7.76
C PRO A 46 6.79 -9.59 8.12
N GLY A 47 8.04 -9.97 7.90
CA GLY A 47 8.48 -11.32 8.23
C GLY A 47 7.76 -12.36 7.39
N PRO A 48 7.29 -13.45 8.04
CA PRO A 48 6.62 -14.51 7.27
C PRO A 48 5.29 -14.09 6.68
N GLU A 49 4.72 -12.97 7.10
CA GLU A 49 3.46 -12.50 6.53
C GLU A 49 3.64 -11.79 5.20
N ARG A 50 4.87 -11.61 4.77
CA ARG A 50 5.13 -10.92 3.51
C ARG A 50 4.37 -11.52 2.34
N ASP A 51 4.27 -12.85 2.30
CA ASP A 51 3.60 -13.53 1.21
C ASP A 51 2.08 -13.36 1.26
N SER A 52 1.54 -12.95 2.39
CA SER A 52 0.10 -12.71 2.49
C SER A 52 -0.29 -11.30 2.07
N ILE A 53 0.68 -10.44 1.80
CA ILE A 53 0.38 -9.11 1.30
C ILE A 53 -0.03 -9.24 -0.16
N PRO A 54 -1.20 -8.71 -0.55
CA PRO A 54 -1.66 -8.88 -1.92
C PRO A 54 -0.75 -8.16 -2.89
N LYS A 55 -0.52 -8.79 -4.03
CA LYS A 55 0.26 -8.18 -5.11
C LYS A 55 -0.63 -7.47 -6.11
N GLN A 56 -1.94 -7.69 -6.02
CA GLN A 56 -2.95 -7.00 -6.80
C GLN A 56 -4.15 -6.77 -5.92
N TRP A 57 -4.85 -5.70 -6.18
CA TRP A 57 -6.03 -5.33 -5.42
C TRP A 57 -6.99 -4.63 -6.37
N ASP A 58 -8.22 -5.15 -6.46
CA ASP A 58 -9.24 -4.60 -7.37
C ASP A 58 -8.73 -4.43 -8.79
N GLY A 59 -7.87 -5.35 -9.25
CA GLY A 59 -7.37 -5.30 -10.61
C GLY A 59 -6.18 -4.39 -10.83
N PHE A 60 -5.70 -3.74 -9.78
CA PHE A 60 -4.54 -2.85 -9.89
C PHE A 60 -3.34 -3.45 -9.18
N SER A 61 -2.17 -3.09 -9.66
CA SER A 61 -0.93 -3.55 -9.05
C SER A 61 -0.75 -2.96 -7.67
N VAL A 62 -0.13 -3.73 -6.80
CA VAL A 62 0.20 -3.29 -5.44
C VAL A 62 1.70 -3.33 -5.28
N ARG A 63 2.27 -2.22 -4.81
CA ARG A 63 3.68 -2.16 -4.48
C ARG A 63 3.84 -2.06 -2.98
N ILE A 64 4.97 -2.49 -2.49
CA ILE A 64 5.29 -2.44 -1.08
C ILE A 64 6.51 -1.56 -0.93
N GLU A 65 6.40 -0.56 -0.06
CA GLU A 65 7.52 0.30 0.24
C GLU A 65 7.66 0.42 1.74
N ARG A 66 8.90 0.38 2.19
CA ARG A 66 9.17 0.59 3.59
C ARG A 66 9.30 2.06 3.85
N ILE A 67 8.59 2.55 4.85
CA ILE A 67 8.80 3.92 5.27
C ILE A 67 10.20 4.00 5.81
N GLY A 68 11.02 4.75 5.13
CA GLY A 68 12.40 4.88 5.54
C GLY A 68 12.48 5.47 6.92
N LYS A 69 13.41 4.99 7.70
CA LYS A 69 13.68 5.65 8.93
C LYS A 69 14.15 7.04 8.62
N LEU A 70 13.50 7.99 9.22
CA LEU A 70 13.99 9.33 9.10
C LEU A 70 15.32 9.37 9.80
N ARG A 71 16.33 9.67 9.04
CA ARG A 71 17.63 9.78 9.64
C ARG A 71 17.87 11.21 9.98
N PRO A 72 18.27 11.48 11.20
CA PRO A 72 18.78 12.81 11.47
C PRO A 72 19.98 13.02 10.57
N ALA A 73 19.99 14.16 9.99
CA ALA A 73 21.09 14.49 9.09
C ALA A 73 22.41 14.49 9.82
#